data_c46827c52ebc16c481fb5e2017ecf1a1
#
_entry.id   c46827c52ebc16c481fb5e2017ecf1a1
#
_cell.length_a   1.000
_cell.length_b   1.000
_cell.length_c   1.000
_cell.angle_alpha   90.00
_cell.angle_beta   90.00
_cell.angle_gamma   90.00
#
_symmetry.space_group_name_H-M   'P 1'
#
loop_
_entity.id
_entity.type
_entity.pdbx_description
1 polymer ?
#
loop_
_entity_poly.entity_id
_entity_poly.type
_entity_poly.pdbx_seq_one_letter_code
_entity_poly.pdbx_strand_id
1 'polypeptide(L)'
;MITEDQSDVVAFLTSPLTHGGRPVEWIETHASIVVLAGDRAWKLKRAVRYDYLDFSTVDRRKVMCEAEVRINRRTAPQLYRGVVPVTREPDGSLALGGTGVPIDWLVEMARFDQDGLFDRLAARGALDLAWMEPLATAIARFHAEAERRPDRGGMPGMAWVVDGNDLGFAEQGAGTLDPALCAAVTRLSREELARKGSLLDRRREDGFVRQCHGDLHLRNIVLLDGRPTLFDAIEFNEDISCTDVLYDLAFLLMDLWRRRLPRHANV
;
A
#
# COMPACT_ATOMS: atom_id res chain seq x y z
N MET A 1 -5.53 17.27 -1.57
CA MET A 1 -5.97 18.32 -2.54
C MET A 1 -5.49 17.90 -3.92
N ILE A 2 -6.35 17.96 -4.96
CA ILE A 2 -5.95 17.72 -6.37
C ILE A 2 -5.07 18.89 -6.80
N THR A 3 -3.94 18.60 -7.45
CA THR A 3 -2.91 19.59 -7.82
C THR A 3 -2.77 19.80 -9.33
N GLU A 4 -3.26 18.84 -10.14
CA GLU A 4 -3.19 18.88 -11.61
C GLU A 4 -4.41 18.16 -12.20
N ASP A 5 -4.87 18.60 -13.35
CA ASP A 5 -5.94 17.94 -14.11
C ASP A 5 -5.35 16.78 -14.94
N GLN A 6 -5.76 15.55 -14.60
CA GLN A 6 -5.37 14.33 -15.33
C GLN A 6 -6.51 13.79 -16.21
N SER A 7 -7.56 14.56 -16.49
CA SER A 7 -8.75 14.11 -17.21
C SER A 7 -8.43 13.50 -18.57
N ASP A 8 -7.51 14.11 -19.34
CA ASP A 8 -7.07 13.60 -20.64
C ASP A 8 -6.40 12.22 -20.50
N VAL A 9 -5.52 12.08 -19.51
CA VAL A 9 -4.81 10.83 -19.23
C VAL A 9 -5.79 9.73 -18.80
N VAL A 10 -6.73 10.06 -17.91
CA VAL A 10 -7.75 9.12 -17.45
C VAL A 10 -8.66 8.70 -18.61
N ALA A 11 -9.15 9.65 -19.43
CA ALA A 11 -9.97 9.34 -20.59
C ALA A 11 -9.24 8.43 -21.59
N PHE A 12 -7.95 8.71 -21.85
CA PHE A 12 -7.09 7.87 -22.70
C PHE A 12 -6.95 6.46 -22.11
N LEU A 13 -6.63 6.33 -20.82
CA LEU A 13 -6.42 5.03 -20.18
C LEU A 13 -7.70 4.19 -20.05
N THR A 14 -8.86 4.82 -19.88
CA THR A 14 -10.15 4.11 -19.76
C THR A 14 -10.80 3.83 -21.12
N SER A 15 -10.22 4.31 -22.22
CA SER A 15 -10.70 4.03 -23.56
C SER A 15 -10.33 2.60 -24.00
N PRO A 16 -11.29 1.77 -24.47
CA PRO A 16 -10.99 0.49 -25.08
C PRO A 16 -10.01 0.57 -26.26
N LEU A 17 -10.00 1.68 -27.00
CA LEU A 17 -9.10 1.88 -28.15
C LEU A 17 -7.63 1.85 -27.73
N THR A 18 -7.29 2.40 -26.57
CA THR A 18 -5.94 2.37 -26.00
C THR A 18 -5.45 0.93 -25.77
N HIS A 19 -6.38 0.02 -25.55
CA HIS A 19 -6.09 -1.39 -25.24
C HIS A 19 -6.45 -2.36 -26.36
N GLY A 20 -6.45 -1.87 -27.61
CA GLY A 20 -6.74 -2.70 -28.79
C GLY A 20 -8.19 -3.20 -28.86
N GLY A 21 -9.15 -2.42 -28.40
CA GLY A 21 -10.57 -2.73 -28.39
C GLY A 21 -11.02 -3.67 -27.26
N ARG A 22 -10.13 -3.99 -26.32
CA ARG A 22 -10.47 -4.85 -25.16
C ARG A 22 -11.37 -4.10 -24.16
N PRO A 23 -12.29 -4.81 -23.49
CA PRO A 23 -13.05 -4.24 -22.39
C PRO A 23 -12.13 -3.69 -21.30
N VAL A 24 -12.51 -2.54 -20.74
CA VAL A 24 -11.76 -1.84 -19.70
C VAL A 24 -12.62 -1.72 -18.45
N GLU A 25 -12.06 -2.11 -17.33
CA GLU A 25 -12.57 -1.86 -15.99
C GLU A 25 -11.60 -0.93 -15.27
N TRP A 26 -12.06 -0.13 -14.32
CA TRP A 26 -11.16 0.67 -13.49
C TRP A 26 -11.64 0.76 -12.06
N ILE A 27 -10.68 0.94 -11.16
CA ILE A 27 -10.90 1.11 -9.72
C ILE A 27 -10.25 2.44 -9.33
N GLU A 28 -11.02 3.31 -8.72
CA GLU A 28 -10.52 4.60 -8.24
C GLU A 28 -10.41 4.60 -6.73
N THR A 29 -9.27 5.11 -6.24
CA THR A 29 -9.02 5.37 -4.83
C THR A 29 -8.67 6.85 -4.63
N HIS A 30 -8.44 7.28 -3.39
CA HIS A 30 -8.02 8.65 -3.11
C HIS A 30 -6.64 9.00 -3.71
N ALA A 31 -5.76 8.02 -3.90
CA ALA A 31 -4.38 8.23 -4.34
C ALA A 31 -4.06 7.66 -5.74
N SER A 32 -4.89 6.75 -6.28
CA SER A 32 -4.59 6.05 -7.52
C SER A 32 -5.83 5.69 -8.32
N ILE A 33 -5.64 5.53 -9.64
CA ILE A 33 -6.62 4.90 -10.55
C ILE A 33 -5.95 3.67 -11.13
N VAL A 34 -6.57 2.49 -10.95
CA VAL A 34 -6.10 1.23 -11.51
C VAL A 34 -7.00 0.84 -12.68
N VAL A 35 -6.43 0.77 -13.87
CA VAL A 35 -7.12 0.41 -15.11
C VAL A 35 -6.78 -1.04 -15.46
N LEU A 36 -7.79 -1.85 -15.71
CA LEU A 36 -7.70 -3.28 -16.01
C LEU A 36 -8.15 -3.54 -17.44
N ALA A 37 -7.27 -4.05 -18.29
CA ALA A 37 -7.62 -4.44 -19.65
C ALA A 37 -6.84 -5.69 -20.09
N GLY A 38 -7.56 -6.74 -20.49
CA GLY A 38 -6.97 -8.03 -20.82
C GLY A 38 -6.21 -8.64 -19.64
N ASP A 39 -4.95 -8.99 -19.86
CA ASP A 39 -4.02 -9.57 -18.87
C ASP A 39 -3.17 -8.53 -18.13
N ARG A 40 -3.47 -7.24 -18.28
CA ARG A 40 -2.68 -6.14 -17.71
C ARG A 40 -3.50 -5.27 -16.77
N ALA A 41 -2.79 -4.66 -15.84
CA ALA A 41 -3.28 -3.58 -15.01
C ALA A 41 -2.29 -2.41 -15.09
N TRP A 42 -2.81 -1.18 -15.16
CA TRP A 42 -2.02 0.05 -15.11
C TRP A 42 -2.49 0.88 -13.93
N LYS A 43 -1.58 1.19 -13.03
CA LYS A 43 -1.85 2.03 -11.86
C LYS A 43 -1.30 3.43 -12.13
N LEU A 44 -2.21 4.38 -12.28
CA LEU A 44 -1.93 5.82 -12.36
C LEU A 44 -1.96 6.38 -10.94
N LYS A 45 -0.89 7.06 -10.54
CA LYS A 45 -0.90 7.86 -9.32
C LYS A 45 -1.66 9.16 -9.58
N ARG A 46 -2.67 9.47 -8.74
CA ARG A 46 -3.43 10.72 -8.88
C ARG A 46 -2.54 11.92 -8.52
N ALA A 47 -2.73 13.01 -9.23
CA ALA A 47 -2.06 14.27 -8.95
C ALA A 47 -2.64 14.92 -7.68
N VAL A 48 -2.34 14.35 -6.52
CA VAL A 48 -2.83 14.79 -5.21
C VAL A 48 -1.68 15.07 -4.25
N ARG A 49 -1.95 15.93 -3.28
CA ARG A 49 -1.05 16.19 -2.16
C ARG A 49 -1.81 16.10 -0.85
N TYR A 50 -1.32 15.24 0.05
CA TYR A 50 -1.71 15.08 1.45
C TYR A 50 -0.47 15.23 2.33
N ASP A 51 -0.61 15.34 3.63
CA ASP A 51 0.52 15.50 4.54
C ASP A 51 1.48 14.31 4.53
N TYR A 52 0.96 13.12 4.24
CA TYR A 52 1.72 11.87 4.18
C TYR A 52 2.10 11.40 2.77
N LEU A 53 1.63 12.09 1.71
CA LEU A 53 1.80 11.68 0.31
C LEU A 53 1.84 12.89 -0.62
N ASP A 54 2.82 12.93 -1.53
CA ASP A 54 2.94 14.01 -2.51
C ASP A 54 3.19 13.46 -3.93
N PHE A 55 2.11 13.42 -4.74
CA PHE A 55 2.12 13.05 -6.15
C PHE A 55 1.83 14.27 -7.06
N SER A 56 2.11 15.47 -6.57
CA SER A 56 1.68 16.74 -7.18
C SER A 56 2.29 17.03 -8.55
N THR A 57 3.44 16.45 -8.89
CA THR A 57 4.13 16.70 -10.16
C THR A 57 4.41 15.39 -10.90
N VAL A 58 4.52 15.48 -12.25
CA VAL A 58 4.85 14.33 -13.12
C VAL A 58 6.15 13.65 -12.68
N ASP A 59 7.19 14.43 -12.35
CA ASP A 59 8.48 13.88 -11.90
C ASP A 59 8.37 13.14 -10.57
N ARG A 60 7.58 13.66 -9.62
CA ARG A 60 7.31 12.95 -8.35
C ARG A 60 6.58 11.65 -8.59
N ARG A 61 5.55 11.67 -9.45
CA ARG A 61 4.82 10.45 -9.81
C ARG A 61 5.73 9.41 -10.45
N LYS A 62 6.68 9.83 -11.32
CA LYS A 62 7.71 8.94 -11.88
C LYS A 62 8.53 8.27 -10.80
N VAL A 63 9.13 9.05 -9.91
CA VAL A 63 9.97 8.55 -8.81
C VAL A 63 9.18 7.56 -7.93
N MET A 64 7.92 7.87 -7.64
CA MET A 64 7.06 6.99 -6.83
C MET A 64 6.62 5.73 -7.57
N CYS A 65 6.40 5.77 -8.89
CA CYS A 65 6.15 4.57 -9.69
C CYS A 65 7.38 3.64 -9.70
N GLU A 66 8.58 4.21 -9.87
CA GLU A 66 9.83 3.46 -9.82
C GLU A 66 10.07 2.85 -8.42
N ALA A 67 9.79 3.60 -7.36
CA ALA A 67 9.88 3.14 -5.98
C ALA A 67 8.88 1.99 -5.71
N GLU A 68 7.61 2.13 -6.16
CA GLU A 68 6.59 1.09 -6.01
C GLU A 68 7.01 -0.21 -6.69
N VAL A 69 7.48 -0.16 -7.93
CA VAL A 69 7.98 -1.35 -8.64
C VAL A 69 9.14 -1.99 -7.89
N ARG A 70 10.12 -1.19 -7.45
CA ARG A 70 11.30 -1.69 -6.72
C ARG A 70 10.92 -2.38 -5.41
N ILE A 71 10.05 -1.75 -4.61
CA ILE A 71 9.65 -2.23 -3.29
C ILE A 71 8.83 -3.51 -3.43
N ASN A 72 7.87 -3.53 -4.33
CA ASN A 72 6.92 -4.63 -4.46
C ASN A 72 7.47 -5.84 -5.23
N ARG A 73 8.52 -5.67 -6.02
CA ARG A 73 9.25 -6.81 -6.61
C ARG A 73 9.93 -7.70 -5.58
N ARG A 74 10.10 -7.25 -4.35
CA ARG A 74 10.61 -8.08 -3.25
C ARG A 74 9.68 -9.24 -2.88
N THR A 75 8.37 -9.04 -3.05
CA THR A 75 7.33 -10.01 -2.67
C THR A 75 6.51 -10.52 -3.84
N ALA A 76 6.30 -9.70 -4.87
CA ALA A 76 5.45 -10.00 -6.01
C ALA A 76 6.12 -9.68 -7.37
N PRO A 77 7.33 -10.20 -7.67
CA PRO A 77 8.05 -9.88 -8.92
C PRO A 77 7.25 -10.26 -10.16
N GLN A 78 6.39 -11.28 -10.08
CA GLN A 78 5.52 -11.72 -11.18
C GLN A 78 4.37 -10.76 -11.47
N LEU A 79 4.00 -9.89 -10.52
CA LEU A 79 2.95 -8.88 -10.72
C LEU A 79 3.50 -7.59 -11.31
N TYR A 80 4.63 -7.08 -10.83
CA TYR A 80 5.15 -5.76 -11.18
C TYR A 80 6.06 -5.82 -12.39
N ARG A 81 5.51 -5.48 -13.58
CA ARG A 81 6.24 -5.53 -14.86
C ARG A 81 7.23 -4.38 -15.01
N GLY A 82 6.82 -3.15 -14.68
CA GLY A 82 7.70 -1.98 -14.78
C GLY A 82 6.95 -0.66 -14.70
N VAL A 83 7.65 0.40 -15.10
CA VAL A 83 7.10 1.75 -15.20
C VAL A 83 6.98 2.12 -16.66
N VAL A 84 5.82 2.66 -17.06
CA VAL A 84 5.51 3.01 -18.44
C VAL A 84 5.06 4.48 -18.48
N PRO A 85 5.64 5.33 -19.36
CA PRO A 85 5.15 6.68 -19.54
C PRO A 85 3.84 6.72 -20.34
N VAL A 86 2.98 7.68 -20.01
CA VAL A 86 1.99 8.20 -20.96
C VAL A 86 2.63 9.39 -21.64
N THR A 87 2.75 9.34 -22.95
CA THR A 87 3.43 10.38 -23.74
C THR A 87 2.45 11.15 -24.61
N ARG A 88 2.75 12.43 -24.83
CA ARG A 88 2.10 13.24 -25.86
C ARG A 88 3.00 13.25 -27.08
N GLU A 89 2.50 12.67 -28.17
CA GLU A 89 3.21 12.56 -29.43
C GLU A 89 3.21 13.90 -30.22
N PRO A 90 4.08 14.06 -31.22
CA PRO A 90 4.17 15.31 -32.01
C PRO A 90 2.86 15.72 -32.70
N ASP A 91 1.97 14.78 -33.02
CA ASP A 91 0.64 15.02 -33.57
C ASP A 91 -0.42 15.38 -32.54
N GLY A 92 -0.04 15.45 -31.25
CA GLY A 92 -0.90 15.76 -30.13
C GLY A 92 -1.64 14.53 -29.52
N SER A 93 -1.55 13.36 -30.15
CA SER A 93 -2.15 12.13 -29.62
C SER A 93 -1.43 11.64 -28.36
N LEU A 94 -2.12 10.79 -27.57
CA LEU A 94 -1.50 10.14 -26.42
C LEU A 94 -1.11 8.69 -26.75
N ALA A 95 0.02 8.24 -26.19
CA ALA A 95 0.50 6.88 -26.35
C ALA A 95 0.98 6.28 -25.01
N LEU A 96 0.80 4.96 -24.86
CA LEU A 96 1.42 4.17 -23.80
C LEU A 96 2.84 3.76 -24.23
N GLY A 97 3.85 4.21 -23.49
CA GLY A 97 5.24 3.88 -23.80
C GLY A 97 5.72 4.48 -25.12
N GLY A 98 5.12 5.57 -25.60
CA GLY A 98 5.52 6.27 -26.81
C GLY A 98 6.87 6.98 -26.67
N THR A 99 7.27 7.69 -27.72
CA THR A 99 8.54 8.42 -27.80
C THR A 99 8.40 9.93 -27.63
N GLY A 100 7.17 10.42 -27.49
CA GLY A 100 6.85 11.82 -27.26
C GLY A 100 7.21 12.31 -25.86
N VAL A 101 6.71 13.47 -25.50
CA VAL A 101 6.96 14.06 -24.17
C VAL A 101 6.15 13.32 -23.12
N PRO A 102 6.79 12.77 -22.05
CA PRO A 102 6.05 12.16 -20.94
C PRO A 102 5.17 13.20 -20.24
N ILE A 103 3.88 12.90 -20.12
CA ILE A 103 2.91 13.73 -19.41
C ILE A 103 2.43 13.05 -18.11
N ASP A 104 2.61 11.73 -17.99
CA ASP A 104 2.39 11.00 -16.76
C ASP A 104 3.12 9.63 -16.77
N TRP A 105 3.08 8.92 -15.63
CA TRP A 105 3.74 7.64 -15.42
C TRP A 105 2.82 6.63 -14.76
N LEU A 106 2.93 5.38 -15.21
CA LEU A 106 2.11 4.27 -14.75
C LEU A 106 2.99 3.16 -14.20
N VAL A 107 2.49 2.47 -13.18
CA VAL A 107 3.00 1.14 -12.83
C VAL A 107 2.25 0.13 -13.69
N GLU A 108 2.98 -0.60 -14.54
CA GLU A 108 2.43 -1.71 -15.31
C GLU A 108 2.53 -3.00 -14.50
N MET A 109 1.40 -3.69 -14.37
CA MET A 109 1.28 -4.92 -13.59
C MET A 109 0.61 -6.02 -14.44
N ALA A 110 0.85 -7.27 -14.09
CA ALA A 110 0.01 -8.37 -14.52
C ALA A 110 -1.35 -8.28 -13.82
N ARG A 111 -2.44 -8.42 -14.57
CA ARG A 111 -3.78 -8.57 -13.99
C ARG A 111 -3.89 -9.95 -13.33
N PHE A 112 -4.44 -9.97 -12.14
CA PHE A 112 -4.75 -11.20 -11.40
C PHE A 112 -6.24 -11.29 -11.11
N ASP A 113 -6.70 -12.49 -10.78
CA ASP A 113 -8.08 -12.71 -10.35
C ASP A 113 -8.33 -12.04 -8.99
N GLN A 114 -9.19 -11.04 -9.00
CA GLN A 114 -9.57 -10.28 -7.81
C GLN A 114 -10.27 -11.16 -6.75
N ASP A 115 -10.87 -12.29 -7.15
CA ASP A 115 -11.48 -13.23 -6.20
C ASP A 115 -10.45 -14.00 -5.38
N GLY A 116 -9.18 -13.98 -5.78
CA GLY A 116 -8.05 -14.47 -5.00
C GLY A 116 -7.57 -13.54 -3.88
N LEU A 117 -8.10 -12.31 -3.76
CA LEU A 117 -7.77 -11.40 -2.67
C LEU A 117 -8.23 -11.96 -1.32
N PHE A 118 -7.36 -11.90 -0.32
CA PHE A 118 -7.63 -12.49 1.00
C PHE A 118 -8.78 -11.80 1.73
N ASP A 119 -9.00 -10.51 1.51
CA ASP A 119 -10.15 -9.80 2.07
C ASP A 119 -11.47 -10.29 1.46
N ARG A 120 -11.50 -10.60 0.14
CA ARG A 120 -12.65 -11.19 -0.53
C ARG A 120 -12.87 -12.64 -0.12
N LEU A 121 -11.78 -13.43 -0.01
CA LEU A 121 -11.84 -14.79 0.52
C LEU A 121 -12.40 -14.79 1.95
N ALA A 122 -11.93 -13.89 2.81
CA ALA A 122 -12.45 -13.74 4.18
C ALA A 122 -13.93 -13.32 4.21
N ALA A 123 -14.33 -12.37 3.35
CA ALA A 123 -15.71 -11.87 3.31
C ALA A 123 -16.73 -12.96 2.93
N ARG A 124 -16.35 -13.91 2.07
CA ARG A 124 -17.21 -15.05 1.69
C ARG A 124 -16.98 -16.32 2.50
N GLY A 125 -16.17 -16.25 3.58
CA GLY A 125 -15.88 -17.40 4.45
C GLY A 125 -15.02 -18.49 3.80
N ALA A 126 -14.28 -18.15 2.74
CA ALA A 126 -13.45 -19.07 1.95
C ALA A 126 -11.94 -18.91 2.24
N LEU A 127 -11.53 -18.10 3.22
CA LEU A 127 -10.13 -18.00 3.62
C LEU A 127 -9.74 -19.27 4.40
N ASP A 128 -8.97 -20.15 3.76
CA ASP A 128 -8.55 -21.41 4.36
C ASP A 128 -7.42 -21.21 5.38
N LEU A 129 -7.50 -21.89 6.52
CA LEU A 129 -6.44 -21.92 7.54
C LEU A 129 -5.12 -22.47 7.01
N ALA A 130 -5.17 -23.38 6.01
CA ALA A 130 -3.99 -23.98 5.39
C ALA A 130 -3.08 -22.92 4.71
N TRP A 131 -3.61 -21.75 4.37
CA TRP A 131 -2.78 -20.66 3.81
C TRP A 131 -2.08 -19.81 4.87
N MET A 132 -2.42 -19.93 6.14
CA MET A 132 -1.87 -19.06 7.18
C MET A 132 -0.40 -19.37 7.49
N GLU A 133 0.00 -20.63 7.56
CA GLU A 133 1.41 -21.00 7.76
C GLU A 133 2.30 -20.58 6.55
N PRO A 134 1.93 -20.84 5.28
CA PRO A 134 2.63 -20.27 4.14
C PRO A 134 2.70 -18.73 4.15
N LEU A 135 1.62 -18.05 4.55
CA LEU A 135 1.60 -16.60 4.66
C LEU A 135 2.56 -16.12 5.76
N ALA A 136 2.51 -16.71 6.95
CA ALA A 136 3.40 -16.37 8.06
C ALA A 136 4.87 -16.57 7.66
N THR A 137 5.18 -17.65 6.94
CA THR A 137 6.51 -17.94 6.42
C THR A 137 6.95 -16.87 5.40
N ALA A 138 6.06 -16.47 4.48
CA ALA A 138 6.36 -15.43 3.50
C ALA A 138 6.62 -14.07 4.17
N ILE A 139 5.83 -13.70 5.19
CA ILE A 139 6.02 -12.47 5.97
C ILE A 139 7.33 -12.51 6.75
N ALA A 140 7.62 -13.61 7.44
CA ALA A 140 8.84 -13.76 8.22
C ALA A 140 10.10 -13.65 7.34
N ARG A 141 10.07 -14.29 6.16
CA ARG A 141 11.14 -14.18 5.18
C ARG A 141 11.29 -12.75 4.66
N PHE A 142 10.18 -12.12 4.25
CA PHE A 142 10.17 -10.74 3.79
C PHE A 142 10.77 -9.79 4.84
N HIS A 143 10.37 -9.91 6.11
CA HIS A 143 10.92 -9.14 7.20
C HIS A 143 12.42 -9.42 7.43
N ALA A 144 12.85 -10.68 7.33
CA ALA A 144 14.25 -11.06 7.54
C ALA A 144 15.18 -10.51 6.44
N GLU A 145 14.68 -10.42 5.20
CA GLU A 145 15.42 -9.92 4.04
C GLU A 145 15.31 -8.38 3.86
N ALA A 146 14.35 -7.74 4.56
CA ALA A 146 14.13 -6.30 4.45
C ALA A 146 15.31 -5.48 4.99
N GLU A 147 15.56 -4.33 4.35
CA GLU A 147 16.60 -3.39 4.74
C GLU A 147 16.40 -2.90 6.18
N ARG A 148 17.46 -2.93 6.99
CA ARG A 148 17.46 -2.40 8.35
C ARG A 148 17.48 -0.88 8.31
N ARG A 149 16.63 -0.26 9.12
CA ARG A 149 16.46 1.20 9.17
C ARG A 149 16.60 1.72 10.61
N PRO A 150 17.84 1.76 11.13
CA PRO A 150 18.10 2.23 12.49
C PRO A 150 17.81 3.73 12.69
N ASP A 151 17.68 4.46 11.60
CA ASP A 151 17.35 5.88 11.53
C ASP A 151 15.83 6.16 11.69
N ARG A 152 15.00 5.11 11.75
CA ARG A 152 13.53 5.19 11.83
C ARG A 152 12.99 4.39 13.02
N GLY A 153 11.66 4.45 13.21
CA GLY A 153 10.96 3.65 14.22
C GLY A 153 11.36 3.95 15.66
N GLY A 154 11.40 2.91 16.50
CA GLY A 154 11.65 3.05 17.93
C GLY A 154 10.53 3.81 18.66
N MET A 155 10.81 4.33 19.84
CA MET A 155 9.85 5.15 20.60
C MET A 155 9.40 6.39 19.81
N PRO A 156 10.31 7.17 19.16
CA PRO A 156 9.90 8.36 18.41
C PRO A 156 8.96 8.04 17.24
N GLY A 157 9.22 6.96 16.48
CA GLY A 157 8.36 6.56 15.37
C GLY A 157 6.96 6.17 15.85
N MET A 158 6.85 5.43 16.96
CA MET A 158 5.56 5.07 17.52
C MET A 158 4.83 6.27 18.14
N ALA A 159 5.57 7.26 18.71
CA ALA A 159 4.97 8.51 19.16
C ALA A 159 4.34 9.28 18.00
N TRP A 160 5.04 9.38 16.88
CA TRP A 160 4.52 10.00 15.66
C TRP A 160 3.20 9.35 15.18
N VAL A 161 3.11 8.01 15.23
CA VAL A 161 1.87 7.30 14.89
C VAL A 161 0.73 7.64 15.85
N VAL A 162 0.99 7.66 17.16
CA VAL A 162 -0.03 7.98 18.19
C VAL A 162 -0.52 9.41 18.05
N ASP A 163 0.40 10.36 17.81
CA ASP A 163 0.06 11.77 17.64
C ASP A 163 -0.69 12.03 16.32
N GLY A 164 -0.32 11.32 15.23
CA GLY A 164 -1.05 11.37 13.98
C GLY A 164 -2.47 10.81 14.07
N ASN A 165 -2.67 9.73 14.85
CA ASN A 165 -4.01 9.21 15.13
C ASN A 165 -4.86 10.19 15.96
N ASP A 166 -4.27 10.83 16.98
CA ASP A 166 -4.95 11.83 17.82
C ASP A 166 -5.42 13.03 16.98
N LEU A 167 -4.56 13.52 16.09
CA LEU A 167 -4.91 14.57 15.13
C LEU A 167 -6.03 14.12 14.18
N GLY A 168 -5.93 12.91 13.63
CA GLY A 168 -6.95 12.34 12.74
C GLY A 168 -8.31 12.19 13.45
N PHE A 169 -8.32 11.81 14.74
CA PHE A 169 -9.55 11.77 15.52
C PHE A 169 -10.17 13.16 15.69
N ALA A 170 -9.36 14.18 15.91
CA ALA A 170 -9.83 15.55 16.08
C ALA A 170 -10.39 16.16 14.77
N GLU A 171 -9.71 15.93 13.64
CA GLU A 171 -10.02 16.55 12.36
C GLU A 171 -11.10 15.80 11.56
N GLN A 172 -10.99 14.46 11.53
CA GLN A 172 -11.82 13.61 10.66
C GLN A 172 -12.86 12.78 11.43
N GLY A 173 -12.61 12.53 12.72
CA GLY A 173 -13.50 11.78 13.59
C GLY A 173 -14.69 12.59 14.13
N ALA A 174 -14.65 13.92 14.04
CA ALA A 174 -15.69 14.79 14.58
C ALA A 174 -17.08 14.47 14.02
N GLY A 175 -18.03 14.15 14.91
CA GLY A 175 -19.41 13.76 14.52
C GLY A 175 -19.57 12.32 14.02
N THR A 176 -18.49 11.55 13.86
CA THR A 176 -18.52 10.15 13.40
C THR A 176 -18.05 9.18 14.50
N LEU A 177 -17.04 9.57 15.26
CA LEU A 177 -16.45 8.77 16.33
C LEU A 177 -16.84 9.32 17.71
N ASP A 178 -16.93 8.44 18.70
CA ASP A 178 -17.16 8.84 20.11
C ASP A 178 -15.90 9.56 20.65
N PRO A 179 -15.98 10.85 21.02
CA PRO A 179 -14.82 11.61 21.50
C PRO A 179 -14.22 11.03 22.79
N ALA A 180 -15.03 10.44 23.67
CA ALA A 180 -14.55 9.85 24.91
C ALA A 180 -13.74 8.59 24.63
N LEU A 181 -14.16 7.79 23.65
CA LEU A 181 -13.42 6.61 23.19
C LEU A 181 -12.10 7.02 22.51
N CYS A 182 -12.11 8.02 21.63
CA CYS A 182 -10.91 8.54 21.00
C CYS A 182 -9.88 9.03 22.04
N ALA A 183 -10.31 9.84 23.01
CA ALA A 183 -9.45 10.32 24.08
C ALA A 183 -8.90 9.16 24.95
N ALA A 184 -9.71 8.14 25.22
CA ALA A 184 -9.27 6.96 25.98
C ALA A 184 -8.21 6.16 25.19
N VAL A 185 -8.40 5.95 23.88
CA VAL A 185 -7.43 5.26 23.02
C VAL A 185 -6.11 6.02 22.98
N THR A 186 -6.13 7.33 22.74
CA THR A 186 -4.92 8.18 22.72
C THR A 186 -4.17 8.12 24.05
N ARG A 187 -4.88 8.29 25.17
CA ARG A 187 -4.28 8.23 26.50
C ARG A 187 -3.63 6.88 26.78
N LEU A 188 -4.36 5.77 26.55
CA LEU A 188 -3.83 4.42 26.80
C LEU A 188 -2.65 4.11 25.88
N SER A 189 -2.67 4.56 24.63
CA SER A 189 -1.57 4.39 23.69
C SER A 189 -0.31 5.13 24.18
N ARG A 190 -0.45 6.36 24.69
CA ARG A 190 0.66 7.14 25.25
C ARG A 190 1.22 6.51 26.54
N GLU A 191 0.34 5.99 27.41
CA GLU A 191 0.76 5.26 28.63
C GLU A 191 1.55 3.99 28.27
N GLU A 192 1.09 3.19 27.31
CA GLU A 192 1.83 1.99 26.86
C GLU A 192 3.15 2.36 26.17
N LEU A 193 3.15 3.41 25.36
CA LEU A 193 4.36 3.90 24.72
C LEU A 193 5.40 4.33 25.75
N ALA A 194 5.01 5.08 26.78
CA ALA A 194 5.90 5.46 27.88
C ALA A 194 6.45 4.24 28.62
N ARG A 195 5.62 3.20 28.82
CA ARG A 195 6.01 1.95 29.49
C ARG A 195 6.95 1.07 28.65
N LYS A 196 6.81 1.10 27.32
CA LYS A 196 7.51 0.21 26.37
C LYS A 196 8.60 0.91 25.56
N GLY A 197 8.78 2.21 25.69
CA GLY A 197 9.67 3.02 24.86
C GLY A 197 11.10 2.47 24.81
N SER A 198 11.68 2.13 25.96
CA SER A 198 13.03 1.53 26.00
C SER A 198 13.14 0.17 25.31
N LEU A 199 12.05 -0.62 25.28
CA LEU A 199 12.02 -1.86 24.51
C LEU A 199 11.98 -1.61 23.03
N LEU A 200 11.17 -0.63 22.59
CA LEU A 200 11.09 -0.24 21.17
C LEU A 200 12.43 0.30 20.65
N ASP A 201 13.14 1.09 21.46
CA ASP A 201 14.45 1.61 21.08
C ASP A 201 15.49 0.49 21.00
N ARG A 202 15.54 -0.43 21.96
CA ARG A 202 16.40 -1.62 21.87
C ARG A 202 16.10 -2.45 20.63
N ARG A 203 14.82 -2.69 20.30
CA ARG A 203 14.45 -3.45 19.10
C ARG A 203 14.92 -2.76 17.82
N ARG A 204 14.89 -1.41 17.78
CA ARG A 204 15.49 -0.63 16.68
C ARG A 204 17.00 -0.87 16.59
N GLU A 205 17.72 -0.78 17.70
CA GLU A 205 19.17 -1.02 17.80
C GLU A 205 19.52 -2.47 17.38
N ASP A 206 18.72 -3.44 17.77
CA ASP A 206 18.86 -4.86 17.40
C ASP A 206 18.50 -5.13 15.93
N GLY A 207 18.01 -4.12 15.17
CA GLY A 207 17.73 -4.20 13.74
C GLY A 207 16.38 -4.80 13.40
N PHE A 208 15.38 -4.71 14.29
CA PHE A 208 14.00 -5.09 14.02
C PHE A 208 13.20 -3.99 13.34
N VAL A 209 13.69 -2.75 13.30
CA VAL A 209 13.12 -1.70 12.45
C VAL A 209 13.69 -1.87 11.05
N ARG A 210 12.78 -2.07 10.08
CA ARG A 210 13.11 -2.42 8.71
C ARG A 210 12.19 -1.72 7.71
N GLN A 211 12.58 -1.69 6.43
CA GLN A 211 11.67 -1.28 5.36
C GLN A 211 10.63 -2.38 5.12
N CYS A 212 9.54 -2.32 5.89
CA CYS A 212 8.44 -3.26 5.90
C CYS A 212 7.45 -3.05 4.74
N HIS A 213 6.27 -3.63 4.84
CA HIS A 213 5.16 -3.43 3.91
C HIS A 213 4.47 -2.07 4.15
N GLY A 214 4.26 -1.71 5.41
CA GLY A 214 3.64 -0.46 5.83
C GLY A 214 2.11 -0.45 5.78
N ASP A 215 1.50 -1.39 5.03
CA ASP A 215 0.04 -1.53 4.92
C ASP A 215 -0.35 -3.01 4.79
N LEU A 216 0.16 -3.85 5.69
CA LEU A 216 0.02 -5.30 5.65
C LEU A 216 -1.35 -5.73 6.18
N HIS A 217 -2.36 -5.70 5.32
CA HIS A 217 -3.71 -6.20 5.61
C HIS A 217 -4.23 -7.11 4.49
N LEU A 218 -5.37 -7.78 4.69
CA LEU A 218 -5.88 -8.81 3.78
C LEU A 218 -6.17 -8.31 2.35
N ARG A 219 -6.38 -7.01 2.13
CA ARG A 219 -6.55 -6.44 0.78
C ARG A 219 -5.27 -6.46 -0.04
N ASN A 220 -4.11 -6.45 0.64
CA ASN A 220 -2.79 -6.39 0.04
C ASN A 220 -2.12 -7.78 0.02
N ILE A 221 -2.95 -8.84 0.10
CA ILE A 221 -2.54 -10.23 -0.01
C ILE A 221 -3.44 -10.92 -1.03
N VAL A 222 -2.83 -11.59 -2.00
CA VAL A 222 -3.55 -12.33 -3.04
C VAL A 222 -3.04 -13.76 -3.16
N LEU A 223 -3.92 -14.69 -3.47
CA LEU A 223 -3.55 -16.07 -3.78
C LEU A 223 -3.15 -16.16 -5.26
N LEU A 224 -1.86 -16.33 -5.53
CA LEU A 224 -1.32 -16.53 -6.88
C LEU A 224 -0.73 -17.93 -6.98
N ASP A 225 -1.18 -18.71 -7.94
CA ASP A 225 -0.73 -20.09 -8.15
C ASP A 225 -0.73 -20.92 -6.85
N GLY A 226 -1.78 -20.74 -6.04
CA GLY A 226 -1.95 -21.43 -4.75
C GLY A 226 -1.06 -20.91 -3.62
N ARG A 227 -0.37 -19.78 -3.78
CA ARG A 227 0.54 -19.19 -2.80
C ARG A 227 0.10 -17.80 -2.35
N PRO A 228 0.03 -17.53 -1.04
CA PRO A 228 -0.15 -16.19 -0.52
C PRO A 228 0.98 -15.28 -0.99
N THR A 229 0.62 -14.15 -1.62
CA THR A 229 1.56 -13.18 -2.18
C THR A 229 1.23 -11.80 -1.65
N LEU A 230 2.20 -11.14 -1.03
CA LEU A 230 2.10 -9.77 -0.55
C LEU A 230 2.33 -8.81 -1.71
N PHE A 231 1.53 -7.76 -1.83
CA PHE A 231 1.67 -6.72 -2.86
C PHE A 231 1.16 -5.38 -2.33
N ASP A 232 1.41 -4.30 -3.06
CA ASP A 232 0.99 -2.94 -2.72
C ASP A 232 1.57 -2.41 -1.40
N ALA A 233 2.85 -2.74 -1.14
CA ALA A 233 3.62 -2.15 -0.05
C ALA A 233 3.83 -0.64 -0.29
N ILE A 234 3.83 0.14 0.80
CA ILE A 234 3.96 1.60 0.76
C ILE A 234 5.35 2.03 0.32
N GLU A 235 5.40 2.84 -0.74
CA GLU A 235 6.63 3.42 -1.30
C GLU A 235 6.80 4.90 -1.02
N PHE A 236 5.70 5.61 -0.72
CA PHE A 236 5.65 7.07 -0.74
C PHE A 236 6.01 7.73 0.61
N ASN A 237 6.09 6.94 1.69
CA ASN A 237 6.40 7.48 3.02
C ASN A 237 7.19 6.48 3.86
N GLU A 238 8.45 6.81 4.12
CA GLU A 238 9.34 5.98 4.92
C GLU A 238 9.00 5.96 6.41
N ASP A 239 8.34 6.99 6.94
CA ASP A 239 7.91 7.01 8.35
C ASP A 239 6.75 6.02 8.60
N ILE A 240 6.02 5.65 7.54
CA ILE A 240 4.99 4.60 7.58
C ILE A 240 5.61 3.23 7.29
N SER A 241 6.43 3.10 6.25
CA SER A 241 6.94 1.81 5.79
C SER A 241 8.19 1.32 6.53
N CYS A 242 8.97 2.21 7.16
CA CYS A 242 10.16 1.84 7.92
C CYS A 242 9.84 1.74 9.41
N THR A 243 9.35 0.58 9.83
CA THR A 243 8.83 0.34 11.17
C THR A 243 9.34 -0.97 11.77
N ASP A 244 9.01 -1.23 13.03
CA ASP A 244 9.27 -2.54 13.65
C ASP A 244 8.45 -3.63 12.95
N VAL A 245 9.09 -4.75 12.63
CA VAL A 245 8.46 -5.89 11.96
C VAL A 245 7.22 -6.43 12.70
N LEU A 246 7.15 -6.27 14.02
CA LEU A 246 5.96 -6.65 14.79
C LEU A 246 4.83 -5.64 14.61
N TYR A 247 5.13 -4.36 14.39
CA TYR A 247 4.11 -3.36 14.08
C TYR A 247 3.50 -3.62 12.70
N ASP A 248 4.34 -3.92 11.71
CA ASP A 248 3.87 -4.30 10.36
C ASP A 248 2.96 -5.54 10.41
N LEU A 249 3.38 -6.60 11.15
CA LEU A 249 2.56 -7.78 11.37
C LEU A 249 1.25 -7.48 12.11
N ALA A 250 1.27 -6.52 13.04
CA ALA A 250 0.08 -6.16 13.83
C ALA A 250 -1.08 -5.65 12.96
N PHE A 251 -0.80 -5.04 11.79
CA PHE A 251 -1.84 -4.64 10.83
C PHE A 251 -2.64 -5.84 10.32
N LEU A 252 -1.95 -6.92 9.96
CA LEU A 252 -2.61 -8.16 9.53
C LEU A 252 -3.41 -8.79 10.67
N LEU A 253 -2.82 -8.87 11.87
CA LEU A 253 -3.50 -9.44 13.03
C LEU A 253 -4.75 -8.63 13.40
N MET A 254 -4.66 -7.30 13.36
CA MET A 254 -5.79 -6.40 13.59
C MET A 254 -6.92 -6.64 12.57
N ASP A 255 -6.61 -6.76 11.27
CA ASP A 255 -7.63 -7.00 10.22
C ASP A 255 -8.28 -8.37 10.38
N LEU A 256 -7.51 -9.41 10.71
CA LEU A 256 -8.03 -10.75 11.02
C LEU A 256 -8.97 -10.73 12.25
N TRP A 257 -8.58 -10.04 13.34
CA TRP A 257 -9.42 -9.89 14.54
C TRP A 257 -10.69 -9.11 14.26
N ARG A 258 -10.59 -7.98 13.52
CA ARG A 258 -11.74 -7.19 13.10
C ARG A 258 -12.76 -8.02 12.31
N ARG A 259 -12.27 -8.95 11.48
CA ARG A 259 -13.11 -9.86 10.68
C ARG A 259 -13.58 -11.10 11.44
N ARG A 260 -13.32 -11.18 12.77
CA ARG A 260 -13.67 -12.31 13.60
C ARG A 260 -13.02 -13.63 13.16
N LEU A 261 -11.76 -13.56 12.75
CA LEU A 261 -10.92 -14.70 12.33
C LEU A 261 -9.77 -14.97 13.32
N PRO A 262 -10.03 -15.17 14.65
CA PRO A 262 -8.98 -15.33 15.66
C PRO A 262 -8.15 -16.60 15.45
N ARG A 263 -8.74 -17.65 14.88
CA ARG A 263 -8.02 -18.90 14.57
C ARG A 263 -6.94 -18.67 13.51
N HIS A 264 -7.23 -17.83 12.49
CA HIS A 264 -6.27 -17.45 11.46
C HIS A 264 -5.14 -16.56 12.01
N ALA A 265 -5.45 -15.74 13.01
CA ALA A 265 -4.46 -14.89 13.66
C ALA A 265 -3.52 -15.65 14.62
N ASN A 266 -3.90 -16.86 15.06
CA ASN A 266 -3.14 -17.66 16.02
C ASN A 266 -2.25 -18.74 15.37
N VAL A 267 -2.26 -18.87 14.06
CA VAL A 267 -1.33 -19.74 13.33
C VAL A 267 0.01 -19.05 13.15
#